data_15df7b4e7bf390060e8ca668f3456d5b
#
_entry.id   15df7b4e7bf390060e8ca668f3456d5b
#
_cell.length_a   1.000
_cell.length_b   1.000
_cell.length_c   1.000
_cell.angle_alpha   90.00
_cell.angle_beta   90.00
_cell.angle_gamma   90.00
#
_symmetry.space_group_name_H-M   'P 1'
#
loop_
_entity.id
_entity.type
_entity.pdbx_description
1 polymer ?
#
loop_
_entity_poly.entity_id
_entity_poly.type
_entity_poly.pdbx_seq_one_letter_code
_entity_poly.pdbx_strand_id
1 'polypeptide(L)'
;RRQRQMCIRDSSITKNVTGLFVNSAILVILVLSCARWYKKHPVEKEAPKGMVGMMEACILAINDDVIKGCIGKDYKRYAPYLLTAFFFILINNLMGLIPFFPGGANITGNIAVTFVLAICTFLAVNLWGNKEYWKEILWPDVPWWLKAPFPMMPIIEIFGIFTKPFALMIRLFANMMAGHAAILSLISIIFITANMGPLINLSLIHI
;
A
#
# COMPACT_ATOMS: atom_id res chain seq x y z
N ARG A 1 -26.07 -29.21 5.00
CA ARG A 1 -25.98 -27.92 4.20
C ARG A 1 -24.78 -27.06 4.61
N ARG A 2 -24.47 -26.87 5.91
CA ARG A 2 -23.31 -26.07 6.35
C ARG A 2 -21.94 -26.65 5.89
N GLN A 3 -21.76 -27.96 5.91
CA GLN A 3 -20.52 -28.59 5.48
C GLN A 3 -20.27 -28.47 3.96
N ARG A 4 -21.32 -28.55 3.12
CA ARG A 4 -21.19 -28.32 1.68
C ARG A 4 -20.80 -26.87 1.35
N GLN A 5 -21.29 -25.91 2.10
CA GLN A 5 -20.90 -24.51 1.92
C GLN A 5 -19.45 -24.24 2.32
N MET A 6 -18.91 -24.97 3.33
CA MET A 6 -17.51 -24.91 3.70
C MET A 6 -16.60 -25.45 2.59
N CYS A 7 -16.89 -26.64 2.04
CA CYS A 7 -16.09 -27.24 0.96
C CYS A 7 -16.10 -26.41 -0.35
N ILE A 8 -17.23 -25.76 -0.67
CA ILE A 8 -17.31 -24.89 -1.86
C ILE A 8 -16.49 -23.60 -1.65
N ARG A 9 -16.33 -23.15 -0.41
CA ARG A 9 -15.58 -21.96 -0.06
C ARG A 9 -14.05 -22.17 -0.15
N ASP A 10 -13.57 -23.38 0.04
CA ASP A 10 -12.15 -23.71 0.01
C ASP A 10 -11.60 -23.94 -1.40
N SER A 11 -12.45 -24.17 -2.40
CA SER A 11 -12.03 -24.47 -3.78
C SER A 11 -12.42 -23.40 -4.81
N SER A 12 -13.17 -22.36 -4.44
CA SER A 12 -13.61 -21.32 -5.38
C SER A 12 -12.64 -20.15 -5.43
N ILE A 13 -12.28 -19.75 -6.63
CA ILE A 13 -11.59 -18.48 -6.89
C ILE A 13 -12.51 -17.37 -6.37
N THR A 14 -12.16 -16.79 -5.23
CA THR A 14 -12.96 -15.72 -4.62
C THR A 14 -12.81 -14.43 -5.44
N LYS A 15 -13.81 -13.54 -5.37
CA LYS A 15 -13.79 -12.22 -6.01
C LYS A 15 -12.48 -11.46 -5.73
N ASN A 16 -11.93 -11.59 -4.54
CA ASN A 16 -10.69 -10.94 -4.14
C ASN A 16 -9.46 -11.50 -4.87
N VAL A 17 -9.40 -12.82 -5.10
CA VAL A 17 -8.31 -13.46 -5.84
C VAL A 17 -8.33 -13.04 -7.30
N THR A 18 -9.51 -13.06 -7.92
CA THR A 18 -9.67 -12.56 -9.30
C THR A 18 -9.30 -11.09 -9.41
N GLY A 19 -9.76 -10.26 -8.47
CA GLY A 19 -9.40 -8.85 -8.39
C GLY A 19 -7.89 -8.64 -8.27
N LEU A 20 -7.20 -9.45 -7.45
CA LEU A 20 -5.75 -9.38 -7.29
C LEU A 20 -5.01 -9.65 -8.62
N PHE A 21 -5.41 -10.67 -9.36
CA PHE A 21 -4.81 -10.97 -10.67
C PHE A 21 -5.07 -9.86 -11.70
N VAL A 22 -6.30 -9.35 -11.75
CA VAL A 22 -6.66 -8.25 -12.67
C VAL A 22 -5.87 -6.99 -12.33
N ASN A 23 -5.80 -6.59 -11.07
CA ASN A 23 -5.07 -5.40 -10.65
C ASN A 23 -3.56 -5.54 -10.88
N SER A 24 -3.00 -6.73 -10.64
CA SER A 24 -1.60 -7.02 -10.95
C SER A 24 -1.31 -6.95 -12.45
N ALA A 25 -2.22 -7.46 -13.29
CA ALA A 25 -2.11 -7.35 -14.74
C ALA A 25 -2.19 -5.89 -15.20
N ILE A 26 -3.10 -5.09 -14.64
CA ILE A 26 -3.21 -3.66 -14.94
C ILE A 26 -1.90 -2.94 -14.57
N LEU A 27 -1.33 -3.23 -13.40
CA LEU A 27 -0.04 -2.68 -12.98
C LEU A 27 1.06 -2.99 -13.98
N VAL A 28 1.21 -4.25 -14.37
CA VAL A 28 2.23 -4.70 -15.33
C VAL A 28 2.03 -4.03 -16.69
N ILE A 29 0.81 -3.95 -17.20
CA ILE A 29 0.50 -3.29 -18.48
C ILE A 29 0.86 -1.80 -18.40
N LEU A 30 0.54 -1.12 -17.30
CA LEU A 30 0.82 0.29 -17.10
C LEU A 30 2.32 0.56 -17.09
N VAL A 31 3.07 -0.21 -16.31
CA VAL A 31 4.55 -0.10 -16.23
C VAL A 31 5.21 -0.42 -17.57
N LEU A 32 4.77 -1.47 -18.26
CA LEU A 32 5.30 -1.84 -19.59
C LEU A 32 4.97 -0.79 -20.65
N SER A 33 3.80 -0.15 -20.57
CA SER A 33 3.43 0.94 -21.47
C SER A 33 4.33 2.15 -21.29
N CYS A 34 4.60 2.53 -20.03
CA CYS A 34 5.56 3.59 -19.72
C CYS A 34 6.97 3.23 -20.22
N ALA A 35 7.44 2.03 -19.92
CA ALA A 35 8.77 1.57 -20.35
C ALA A 35 8.92 1.54 -21.88
N ARG A 36 7.88 1.15 -22.61
CA ARG A 36 7.88 1.17 -24.09
C ARG A 36 7.92 2.58 -24.64
N TRP A 37 7.20 3.50 -24.01
CA TRP A 37 7.21 4.91 -24.41
C TRP A 37 8.63 5.50 -24.29
N TYR A 38 9.30 5.30 -23.13
CA TYR A 38 10.67 5.75 -22.91
C TYR A 38 11.70 5.11 -23.87
N LYS A 39 11.47 3.87 -24.27
CA LYS A 39 12.33 3.20 -25.25
C LYS A 39 12.22 3.79 -26.65
N LYS A 40 11.07 4.39 -27.00
CA LYS A 40 10.80 4.99 -28.32
C LYS A 40 11.19 6.46 -28.41
N HIS A 41 11.09 7.19 -27.30
CA HIS A 41 11.28 8.64 -27.26
C HIS A 41 12.49 8.96 -26.38
N PRO A 42 13.57 9.52 -26.94
CA PRO A 42 14.70 9.96 -26.14
C PRO A 42 14.26 11.13 -25.24
N VAL A 43 14.53 11.02 -23.97
CA VAL A 43 14.10 11.92 -22.88
C VAL A 43 14.49 13.38 -23.12
N GLU A 44 15.52 13.63 -23.94
CA GLU A 44 16.04 14.96 -24.25
C GLU A 44 15.19 15.78 -25.20
N LYS A 45 14.27 15.16 -25.96
CA LYS A 45 13.53 15.83 -27.04
C LYS A 45 12.07 16.08 -26.77
N GLU A 46 11.41 15.28 -25.96
CA GLU A 46 9.98 15.41 -25.73
C GLU A 46 9.62 15.13 -24.26
N ALA A 47 8.91 16.07 -23.64
CA ALA A 47 8.35 15.87 -22.32
C ALA A 47 7.17 14.87 -22.39
N PRO A 48 7.10 13.88 -21.50
CA PRO A 48 6.00 12.93 -21.47
C PRO A 48 4.68 13.64 -21.15
N LYS A 49 3.64 13.33 -21.95
CA LYS A 49 2.29 13.90 -21.78
C LYS A 49 1.30 12.85 -21.31
N GLY A 50 0.24 13.28 -20.59
CA GLY A 50 -0.84 12.40 -20.14
C GLY A 50 -0.42 11.42 -19.06
N MET A 51 -0.82 10.15 -19.19
CA MET A 51 -0.61 9.11 -18.19
C MET A 51 0.88 8.85 -17.89
N VAL A 52 1.73 8.89 -18.90
CA VAL A 52 3.18 8.69 -18.74
C VAL A 52 3.80 9.83 -17.92
N GLY A 53 3.42 11.08 -18.20
CA GLY A 53 3.89 12.23 -17.42
C GLY A 53 3.41 12.22 -15.97
N MET A 54 2.17 11.75 -15.72
CA MET A 54 1.67 11.58 -14.36
C MET A 54 2.46 10.50 -13.60
N MET A 55 2.75 9.38 -14.25
CA MET A 55 3.57 8.31 -13.66
C MET A 55 4.99 8.77 -13.37
N GLU A 56 5.60 9.53 -14.29
CA GLU A 56 6.94 10.09 -14.09
C GLU A 56 6.96 11.06 -12.90
N ALA A 57 6.01 11.98 -12.82
CA ALA A 57 5.90 12.90 -11.70
C ALA A 57 5.77 12.17 -10.36
N CYS A 58 4.94 11.12 -10.29
CA CYS A 58 4.81 10.28 -9.09
C CYS A 58 6.11 9.55 -8.75
N ILE A 59 6.79 8.97 -9.75
CA ILE A 59 8.05 8.25 -9.54
C ILE A 59 9.13 9.20 -9.04
N LEU A 60 9.26 10.38 -9.64
CA LEU A 60 10.25 11.37 -9.23
C LEU A 60 9.98 11.90 -7.82
N ALA A 61 8.74 12.26 -7.52
CA ALA A 61 8.37 12.73 -6.18
C ALA A 61 8.69 11.69 -5.11
N ILE A 62 8.29 10.42 -5.30
CA ILE A 62 8.59 9.36 -4.34
C ILE A 62 10.08 9.08 -4.23
N ASN A 63 10.77 9.07 -5.35
CA ASN A 63 12.21 8.79 -5.37
C ASN A 63 13.01 9.89 -4.70
N ASP A 64 12.67 11.14 -4.93
CA ASP A 64 13.43 12.29 -4.44
C ASP A 64 13.04 12.66 -3.00
N ASP A 65 11.75 12.71 -2.69
CA ASP A 65 11.27 13.15 -1.38
C ASP A 65 11.34 12.03 -0.34
N VAL A 66 11.06 10.79 -0.74
CA VAL A 66 10.95 9.67 0.21
C VAL A 66 12.19 8.79 0.18
N ILE A 67 12.52 8.21 -0.99
CA ILE A 67 13.55 7.16 -1.05
C ILE A 67 14.94 7.72 -0.80
N LYS A 68 15.31 8.80 -1.45
CA LYS A 68 16.62 9.45 -1.25
C LYS A 68 16.74 10.05 0.15
N GLY A 69 15.65 10.64 0.65
CA GLY A 69 15.64 11.23 1.99
C GLY A 69 15.81 10.19 3.12
N CYS A 70 15.22 8.99 2.95
CA CYS A 70 15.27 7.94 3.97
C CYS A 70 16.49 7.00 3.86
N ILE A 71 16.94 6.67 2.65
CA ILE A 71 17.97 5.63 2.44
C ILE A 71 19.36 6.23 2.19
N GLY A 72 19.43 7.46 1.64
CA GLY A 72 20.70 8.11 1.34
C GLY A 72 21.41 7.52 0.11
N LYS A 73 22.71 7.22 0.21
CA LYS A 73 23.56 6.88 -0.96
C LYS A 73 23.18 5.59 -1.70
N ASP A 74 22.63 4.61 -1.00
CA ASP A 74 22.30 3.29 -1.56
C ASP A 74 20.87 3.18 -2.11
N TYR A 75 20.19 4.31 -2.29
CA TYR A 75 18.78 4.37 -2.70
C TYR A 75 18.48 3.61 -4.00
N LYS A 76 19.42 3.58 -4.97
CA LYS A 76 19.23 2.92 -6.27
C LYS A 76 18.97 1.42 -6.17
N ARG A 77 19.47 0.77 -5.12
CA ARG A 77 19.30 -0.67 -4.90
C ARG A 77 17.89 -1.00 -4.40
N TYR A 78 17.33 -0.14 -3.57
CA TYR A 78 16.04 -0.37 -2.91
C TYR A 78 14.86 0.30 -3.62
N ALA A 79 15.13 1.32 -4.44
CA ALA A 79 14.11 2.07 -5.17
C ALA A 79 13.16 1.20 -6.00
N PRO A 80 13.59 0.19 -6.77
CA PRO A 80 12.68 -0.63 -7.56
C PRO A 80 11.68 -1.39 -6.70
N TYR A 81 12.10 -1.93 -5.56
CA TYR A 81 11.21 -2.65 -4.64
C TYR A 81 10.18 -1.72 -4.02
N LEU A 82 10.62 -0.58 -3.49
CA LEU A 82 9.74 0.40 -2.84
C LEU A 82 8.72 0.99 -3.81
N LEU A 83 9.15 1.33 -5.03
CA LEU A 83 8.25 1.81 -6.08
C LEU A 83 7.23 0.75 -6.48
N THR A 84 7.65 -0.51 -6.63
CA THR A 84 6.73 -1.60 -6.95
C THR A 84 5.69 -1.80 -5.85
N ALA A 85 6.11 -1.80 -4.58
CA ALA A 85 5.20 -1.92 -3.45
C ALA A 85 4.23 -0.73 -3.37
N PHE A 86 4.72 0.49 -3.60
CA PHE A 86 3.89 1.69 -3.63
C PHE A 86 2.82 1.63 -4.72
N PHE A 87 3.20 1.36 -5.96
CA PHE A 87 2.25 1.30 -7.07
C PHE A 87 1.29 0.12 -6.94
N PHE A 88 1.72 -1.00 -6.40
CA PHE A 88 0.85 -2.12 -6.10
C PHE A 88 -0.26 -1.72 -5.11
N ILE A 89 0.11 -1.08 -4.00
CA ILE A 89 -0.85 -0.59 -3.00
C ILE A 89 -1.76 0.48 -3.62
N LEU A 90 -1.19 1.45 -4.33
CA LEU A 90 -1.93 2.55 -4.95
C LEU A 90 -3.01 2.04 -5.93
N ILE A 91 -2.64 1.14 -6.84
CA ILE A 91 -3.58 0.61 -7.84
C ILE A 91 -4.66 -0.23 -7.16
N ASN A 92 -4.30 -1.08 -6.19
CA ASN A 92 -5.29 -1.87 -5.45
C ASN A 92 -6.27 -0.97 -4.68
N ASN A 93 -5.81 0.11 -4.09
CA ASN A 93 -6.64 1.07 -3.38
C ASN A 93 -7.56 1.82 -4.35
N LEU A 94 -7.01 2.29 -5.47
CA LEU A 94 -7.77 3.02 -6.48
C LEU A 94 -8.86 2.14 -7.11
N MET A 95 -8.53 0.91 -7.47
CA MET A 95 -9.49 -0.06 -8.01
C MET A 95 -10.54 -0.48 -6.96
N GLY A 96 -10.18 -0.49 -5.68
CA GLY A 96 -11.12 -0.73 -4.59
C GLY A 96 -12.18 0.38 -4.45
N LEU A 97 -11.87 1.61 -4.80
CA LEU A 97 -12.81 2.73 -4.77
C LEU A 97 -13.86 2.71 -5.89
N ILE A 98 -13.57 2.04 -6.99
CA ILE A 98 -14.47 1.96 -8.15
C ILE A 98 -15.55 0.91 -7.88
N PRO A 99 -16.85 1.28 -7.79
CA PRO A 99 -17.92 0.35 -7.41
C PRO A 99 -18.34 -0.62 -8.52
N PHE A 100 -17.77 -0.51 -9.73
CA PHE A 100 -18.11 -1.34 -10.89
C PHE A 100 -17.10 -2.47 -11.11
N PHE A 101 -17.56 -3.58 -11.67
CA PHE A 101 -16.68 -4.67 -12.10
C PHE A 101 -15.76 -4.22 -13.24
N PRO A 102 -14.42 -4.51 -13.20
CA PRO A 102 -13.70 -5.39 -12.27
C PRO A 102 -13.30 -4.75 -10.94
N GLY A 103 -13.67 -3.50 -10.69
CA GLY A 103 -13.45 -2.81 -9.41
C GLY A 103 -14.37 -3.31 -8.28
N GLY A 104 -14.26 -2.69 -7.12
CA GLY A 104 -15.04 -3.03 -5.94
C GLY A 104 -14.57 -4.29 -5.19
N ALA A 105 -13.46 -4.92 -5.61
CA ALA A 105 -12.74 -5.89 -4.80
C ALA A 105 -11.77 -5.13 -3.89
N ASN A 106 -12.18 -4.92 -2.64
CA ASN A 106 -11.31 -4.28 -1.64
C ASN A 106 -10.24 -5.26 -1.18
N ILE A 107 -9.17 -5.40 -1.98
CA ILE A 107 -8.09 -6.36 -1.75
C ILE A 107 -7.28 -5.96 -0.52
N THR A 108 -6.95 -4.68 -0.39
CA THR A 108 -6.21 -4.12 0.75
C THR A 108 -7.08 -3.99 2.01
N GLY A 109 -8.39 -4.09 1.90
CA GLY A 109 -9.32 -4.28 3.02
C GLY A 109 -9.37 -5.72 3.54
N ASN A 110 -8.66 -6.66 2.90
CA ASN A 110 -8.49 -8.00 3.41
C ASN A 110 -7.21 -8.08 4.27
N ILE A 111 -7.41 -8.37 5.56
CA ILE A 111 -6.32 -8.43 6.54
C ILE A 111 -5.23 -9.46 6.16
N ALA A 112 -5.58 -10.54 5.45
CA ALA A 112 -4.61 -11.53 5.00
C ALA A 112 -3.63 -10.94 3.96
N VAL A 113 -4.12 -10.12 3.03
CA VAL A 113 -3.28 -9.49 2.00
C VAL A 113 -2.36 -8.44 2.62
N THR A 114 -2.89 -7.61 3.52
CA THR A 114 -2.08 -6.60 4.23
C THR A 114 -1.05 -7.24 5.16
N PHE A 115 -1.39 -8.38 5.75
CA PHE A 115 -0.47 -9.16 6.57
C PHE A 115 0.69 -9.73 5.75
N VAL A 116 0.42 -10.34 4.59
CA VAL A 116 1.47 -10.82 3.66
C VAL A 116 2.37 -9.68 3.21
N LEU A 117 1.79 -8.53 2.88
CA LEU A 117 2.55 -7.35 2.47
C LEU A 117 3.46 -6.84 3.60
N ALA A 118 2.95 -6.82 4.82
CA ALA A 118 3.72 -6.44 6.01
C ALA A 118 4.86 -7.44 6.29
N ILE A 119 4.63 -8.74 6.12
CA ILE A 119 5.69 -9.77 6.24
C ILE A 119 6.74 -9.59 5.15
N CYS A 120 6.36 -9.35 3.90
CA CYS A 120 7.31 -9.09 2.82
C CYS A 120 8.19 -7.88 3.12
N THR A 121 7.61 -6.80 3.63
CA THR A 121 8.35 -5.60 4.06
C THR A 121 9.27 -5.92 5.25
N PHE A 122 8.78 -6.66 6.22
CA PHE A 122 9.57 -7.11 7.36
C PHE A 122 10.79 -7.93 6.94
N LEU A 123 10.59 -8.91 6.06
CA LEU A 123 11.68 -9.72 5.52
C LEU A 123 12.66 -8.87 4.71
N ALA A 124 12.16 -7.97 3.86
CA ALA A 124 13.01 -7.09 3.07
C ALA A 124 13.92 -6.22 3.96
N VAL A 125 13.36 -5.59 4.99
CA VAL A 125 14.14 -4.75 5.92
C VAL A 125 15.16 -5.57 6.70
N ASN A 126 14.78 -6.74 7.22
CA ASN A 126 15.68 -7.55 8.04
C ASN A 126 16.76 -8.29 7.23
N LEU A 127 16.44 -8.76 6.00
CA LEU A 127 17.41 -9.46 5.16
C LEU A 127 18.42 -8.53 4.49
N TRP A 128 17.98 -7.30 4.16
CA TRP A 128 18.83 -6.31 3.52
C TRP A 128 19.35 -5.24 4.49
N GLY A 129 19.06 -5.39 5.79
CA GLY A 129 19.58 -4.51 6.83
C GLY A 129 21.11 -4.54 6.90
N ASN A 130 21.72 -3.36 6.99
CA ASN A 130 23.17 -3.22 7.13
C ASN A 130 23.65 -3.73 8.51
N LYS A 131 24.95 -4.01 8.63
CA LYS A 131 25.56 -4.38 9.92
C LYS A 131 25.36 -3.31 10.99
N GLU A 132 25.30 -2.05 10.59
CA GLU A 132 25.00 -0.92 11.48
C GLU A 132 23.58 -0.98 12.05
N TYR A 133 22.60 -1.35 11.22
CA TYR A 133 21.21 -1.57 11.65
C TYR A 133 21.11 -2.67 12.74
N TRP A 134 21.78 -3.80 12.53
CA TRP A 134 21.79 -4.86 13.53
C TRP A 134 22.58 -4.51 14.79
N LYS A 135 23.64 -3.73 14.63
CA LYS A 135 24.42 -3.21 15.76
C LYS A 135 23.60 -2.24 16.60
N GLU A 136 22.84 -1.36 15.97
CA GLU A 136 21.96 -0.40 16.64
C GLU A 136 20.83 -1.08 17.41
N ILE A 137 20.27 -2.17 16.86
CA ILE A 137 19.24 -2.97 17.53
C ILE A 137 19.79 -3.73 18.73
N LEU A 138 20.92 -4.42 18.56
CA LEU A 138 21.49 -5.28 19.61
C LEU A 138 22.33 -4.51 20.62
N TRP A 139 22.94 -3.42 20.18
CA TRP A 139 23.86 -2.63 21.01
C TRP A 139 23.71 -1.13 20.71
N PRO A 140 22.56 -0.53 21.09
CA PRO A 140 22.34 0.89 20.87
C PRO A 140 23.37 1.73 21.64
N ASP A 141 23.84 2.82 21.03
CA ASP A 141 24.77 3.77 21.62
C ASP A 141 24.04 4.67 22.65
N VAL A 142 23.61 4.07 23.76
CA VAL A 142 22.96 4.77 24.89
C VAL A 142 23.90 4.90 26.08
N PRO A 143 23.70 5.91 26.92
CA PRO A 143 24.48 6.10 28.15
C PRO A 143 24.48 4.84 29.03
N TRP A 144 25.59 4.60 29.69
CA TRP A 144 25.84 3.40 30.50
C TRP A 144 24.80 3.10 31.56
N TRP A 145 24.12 4.10 32.06
CA TRP A 145 23.04 4.01 33.05
C TRP A 145 21.83 3.19 32.58
N LEU A 146 21.54 3.17 31.27
CA LEU A 146 20.46 2.36 30.69
C LEU A 146 20.90 0.94 30.33
N LYS A 147 22.22 0.66 30.34
CA LYS A 147 22.76 -0.68 30.09
C LYS A 147 22.87 -1.53 31.36
N ALA A 148 22.97 -0.91 32.54
CA ALA A 148 23.11 -1.58 33.84
C ALA A 148 22.03 -1.04 34.81
N PRO A 149 21.30 -1.90 35.58
CA PRO A 149 21.50 -3.33 35.77
C PRO A 149 20.67 -4.24 34.82
N PHE A 150 19.72 -3.67 34.08
CA PHE A 150 18.90 -4.44 33.11
C PHE A 150 19.03 -3.89 31.71
N PRO A 151 19.33 -4.73 30.69
CA PRO A 151 19.39 -4.30 29.29
C PRO A 151 17.98 -4.11 28.70
N MET A 152 17.26 -3.10 29.19
CA MET A 152 15.88 -2.82 28.77
C MET A 152 15.81 -2.33 27.33
N MET A 153 16.82 -1.57 26.85
CA MET A 153 16.84 -1.00 25.51
C MET A 153 16.87 -2.06 24.40
N PRO A 154 17.74 -3.07 24.39
CA PRO A 154 17.69 -4.13 23.39
C PRO A 154 16.37 -4.89 23.37
N ILE A 155 15.75 -5.08 24.54
CA ILE A 155 14.45 -5.76 24.62
C ILE A 155 13.37 -4.94 23.93
N ILE A 156 13.31 -3.63 24.22
CA ILE A 156 12.34 -2.71 23.59
C ILE A 156 12.56 -2.64 22.08
N GLU A 157 13.81 -2.60 21.63
CA GLU A 157 14.13 -2.54 20.20
C GLU A 157 13.75 -3.82 19.46
N ILE A 158 13.98 -5.00 20.06
CA ILE A 158 13.52 -6.28 19.52
C ILE A 158 11.98 -6.31 19.39
N PHE A 159 11.26 -5.88 20.43
CA PHE A 159 9.81 -5.73 20.32
C PHE A 159 9.41 -4.71 19.24
N GLY A 160 10.16 -3.62 19.08
CA GLY A 160 9.98 -2.61 18.05
C GLY A 160 10.03 -3.19 16.63
N ILE A 161 10.95 -4.13 16.36
CA ILE A 161 11.07 -4.80 15.07
C ILE A 161 9.78 -5.53 14.69
N PHE A 162 9.15 -6.21 15.63
CA PHE A 162 7.88 -6.91 15.40
C PHE A 162 6.68 -5.96 15.35
N THR A 163 6.70 -4.91 16.16
CA THR A 163 5.61 -3.94 16.23
C THR A 163 5.49 -3.10 14.96
N LYS A 164 6.62 -2.73 14.34
CA LYS A 164 6.65 -1.94 13.09
C LYS A 164 5.82 -2.55 11.95
N PRO A 165 6.02 -3.81 11.52
CA PRO A 165 5.20 -4.43 10.47
C PRO A 165 3.74 -4.64 10.91
N PHE A 166 3.49 -4.93 12.18
CA PHE A 166 2.14 -5.05 12.70
C PHE A 166 1.38 -3.71 12.63
N ALA A 167 2.02 -2.62 13.03
CA ALA A 167 1.46 -1.28 12.91
C ALA A 167 1.20 -0.88 11.44
N LEU A 168 2.10 -1.27 10.52
CA LEU A 168 1.92 -1.04 9.10
C LEU A 168 0.70 -1.79 8.55
N MET A 169 0.55 -3.06 8.92
CA MET A 169 -0.60 -3.89 8.55
C MET A 169 -1.92 -3.28 9.02
N ILE A 170 -2.01 -2.92 10.30
CA ILE A 170 -3.23 -2.33 10.87
C ILE A 170 -3.53 -0.97 10.23
N ARG A 171 -2.52 -0.13 10.02
CA ARG A 171 -2.70 1.19 9.40
C ARG A 171 -3.27 1.06 7.99
N LEU A 172 -2.72 0.17 7.17
CA LEU A 172 -3.18 -0.04 5.80
C LEU A 172 -4.61 -0.60 5.79
N PHE A 173 -4.87 -1.63 6.60
CA PHE A 173 -6.18 -2.24 6.74
C PHE A 173 -7.24 -1.25 7.24
N ALA A 174 -6.95 -0.54 8.33
CA ALA A 174 -7.89 0.39 8.96
C ALA A 174 -8.23 1.56 8.05
N ASN A 175 -7.24 2.15 7.36
CA ASN A 175 -7.49 3.25 6.42
C ASN A 175 -8.40 2.83 5.27
N MET A 176 -8.18 1.63 4.72
CA MET A 176 -9.03 1.11 3.64
C MET A 176 -10.44 0.80 4.12
N MET A 177 -10.59 0.17 5.27
CA MET A 177 -11.91 -0.11 5.85
C MET A 177 -12.68 1.17 6.16
N ALA A 178 -12.01 2.15 6.77
CA ALA A 178 -12.62 3.45 7.08
C ALA A 178 -13.03 4.21 5.80
N GLY A 179 -12.19 4.25 4.78
CA GLY A 179 -12.48 4.88 3.49
C GLY A 179 -13.70 4.24 2.80
N HIS A 180 -13.77 2.91 2.76
CA HIS A 180 -14.93 2.19 2.21
C HIS A 180 -16.22 2.46 3.01
N ALA A 181 -16.14 2.42 4.34
CA ALA A 181 -17.28 2.71 5.20
C ALA A 181 -17.79 4.13 4.99
N ALA A 182 -16.90 5.11 4.86
CA ALA A 182 -17.27 6.50 4.59
C ALA A 182 -17.99 6.66 3.24
N ILE A 183 -17.47 6.05 2.18
CA ILE A 183 -18.09 6.10 0.84
C ILE A 183 -19.47 5.45 0.86
N LEU A 184 -19.59 4.27 1.47
CA LEU A 184 -20.88 3.59 1.57
C LEU A 184 -21.91 4.37 2.39
N SER A 185 -21.49 5.03 3.49
CA SER A 185 -22.36 5.89 4.28
C SER A 185 -22.84 7.10 3.48
N LEU A 186 -21.96 7.76 2.73
CA LEU A 186 -22.32 8.89 1.87
C LEU A 186 -23.33 8.48 0.79
N ILE A 187 -23.08 7.37 0.11
CA ILE A 187 -24.00 6.83 -0.90
C ILE A 187 -25.36 6.50 -0.25
N SER A 188 -25.37 5.89 0.92
CA SER A 188 -26.61 5.57 1.66
C SER A 188 -27.39 6.83 2.03
N ILE A 189 -26.71 7.88 2.49
CA ILE A 189 -27.35 9.17 2.80
C ILE A 189 -27.95 9.78 1.54
N ILE A 190 -27.25 9.75 0.42
CA ILE A 190 -27.77 10.26 -0.86
C ILE A 190 -29.06 9.53 -1.26
N PHE A 191 -29.11 8.20 -1.14
CA PHE A 191 -30.31 7.41 -1.44
C PHE A 191 -31.48 7.72 -0.51
N ILE A 192 -31.21 7.90 0.79
CA ILE A 192 -32.26 8.24 1.79
C ILE A 192 -32.80 9.63 1.52
N THR A 193 -31.95 10.60 1.21
CA THR A 193 -32.34 11.99 0.98
C THR A 193 -32.94 12.23 -0.40
N ALA A 194 -32.69 11.35 -1.37
CA ALA A 194 -33.28 11.43 -2.70
C ALA A 194 -34.82 11.50 -2.67
N ASN A 195 -35.44 10.90 -1.68
CA ASN A 195 -36.91 10.93 -1.45
C ASN A 195 -37.41 12.19 -0.72
N MET A 196 -36.52 13.02 -0.17
CA MET A 196 -36.89 14.20 0.65
C MET A 196 -36.94 15.51 -0.13
N GLY A 197 -36.64 15.48 -1.44
CA GLY A 197 -36.75 16.63 -2.32
C GLY A 197 -35.43 17.16 -2.90
N PRO A 198 -35.49 17.87 -4.04
CA PRO A 198 -34.29 18.23 -4.80
C PRO A 198 -33.37 19.23 -4.09
N LEU A 199 -33.89 20.07 -3.21
CA LEU A 199 -33.11 21.07 -2.47
C LEU A 199 -32.15 20.45 -1.46
N ILE A 200 -32.55 19.36 -0.79
CA ILE A 200 -31.71 18.67 0.19
C ILE A 200 -30.62 17.88 -0.52
N ASN A 201 -30.92 17.29 -1.67
CA ASN A 201 -29.93 16.60 -2.49
C ASN A 201 -28.83 17.52 -2.99
N LEU A 202 -29.17 18.73 -3.45
CA LEU A 202 -28.17 19.71 -3.88
C LEU A 202 -27.24 20.15 -2.75
N SER A 203 -27.76 20.31 -1.54
CA SER A 203 -26.97 20.64 -0.35
C SER A 203 -25.98 19.52 0.03
N LEU A 204 -26.38 18.26 -0.10
CA LEU A 204 -25.52 17.10 0.21
C LEU A 204 -24.43 16.84 -0.84
N ILE A 205 -24.68 17.17 -2.10
CA ILE A 205 -23.68 17.08 -3.18
C ILE A 205 -22.64 18.20 -3.04
N HIS A 206 -22.99 19.29 -2.40
CA HIS A 206 -22.09 20.45 -2.25
C HIS A 206 -21.16 20.33 -1.02
N ILE A 207 -21.40 19.37 -0.11
CA ILE A 207 -20.52 19.05 1.03
C ILE A 207 -19.52 17.99 0.64
#